data_ef8db9e8b42560a21e11760ca1e6f203
#
_entry.id   ef8db9e8b42560a21e11760ca1e6f203
#
_cell.length_a   1.000
_cell.length_b   1.000
_cell.length_c   1.000
_cell.angle_alpha   90.00
_cell.angle_beta   90.00
_cell.angle_gamma   90.00
#
_symmetry.space_group_name_H-M   'P 1'
#
loop_
_entity.id
_entity.type
_entity.pdbx_description
1 polymer ?
#
loop_
_entity_poly.entity_id
_entity_poly.type
_entity_poly.pdbx_seq_one_letter_code
_entity_poly.pdbx_strand_id
1 'polypeptide(L)'
;MSGTSNALLHYGTKKTPVMSGEIKFSDSKSIDTYSFSLSNATPDRLIITEERIVWHRKGKVKPYEVTLEPVFKESALAESDNPVAKTIFQMLSYCKVYQFHDSSVEGPLRQVCPVETTNYLQSHGNNLPSFLLFLRDNYINSYNRIVDYVRDVVPQFQDFYLEPNNRFISLRWMDNSATDYRFNAYQFSDGSIRFIALATLLLQPPQTMPNVIILDEPELGLHPYAITQLAEMIKDASIHAQIIIATQSKDLVDHFDIDNISVIEMDKETQSTTVTHLSDEEYHLWLQKYTVSELWDKNIIGGRPV
;
A
#
# COMPACT_ATOMS: atom_id res chain seq x y z
N MET A 1 -15.38 -1.29 -5.66
CA MET A 1 -16.21 -0.11 -6.00
C MET A 1 -16.77 -0.30 -7.38
N SER A 2 -18.06 -0.44 -7.51
CA SER A 2 -18.75 -0.42 -8.80
C SER A 2 -19.11 1.03 -9.14
N GLY A 3 -18.10 1.85 -9.38
CA GLY A 3 -18.33 3.18 -9.94
C GLY A 3 -18.63 3.04 -11.43
N THR A 4 -19.63 3.77 -11.89
CA THR A 4 -19.88 3.92 -13.32
C THR A 4 -18.71 4.68 -13.96
N SER A 5 -18.41 4.47 -15.25
CA SER A 5 -17.35 5.21 -15.94
C SER A 5 -17.52 6.72 -15.81
N ASN A 6 -18.78 7.17 -15.77
CA ASN A 6 -19.14 8.58 -15.61
C ASN A 6 -18.75 9.14 -14.21
N ALA A 7 -18.70 8.29 -13.18
CA ALA A 7 -18.31 8.70 -11.83
C ALA A 7 -16.78 8.83 -11.66
N LEU A 8 -16.00 8.17 -12.51
CA LEU A 8 -14.54 8.22 -12.48
C LEU A 8 -13.96 9.40 -13.27
N LEU A 9 -14.73 9.95 -14.21
CA LEU A 9 -14.32 11.08 -15.04
C LEU A 9 -14.69 12.40 -14.37
N HIS A 10 -13.74 13.33 -14.29
CA HIS A 10 -13.93 14.64 -13.69
C HIS A 10 -15.11 15.40 -14.32
N TYR A 11 -16.16 15.62 -13.53
CA TYR A 11 -17.46 16.14 -13.96
C TYR A 11 -18.14 15.36 -15.10
N GLY A 12 -17.80 14.07 -15.21
CA GLY A 12 -18.44 13.14 -16.14
C GLY A 12 -17.97 13.26 -17.61
N THR A 13 -18.50 12.37 -18.44
CA THR A 13 -18.07 12.17 -19.82
C THR A 13 -18.24 13.39 -20.73
N LYS A 14 -19.16 14.30 -20.40
CA LYS A 14 -19.38 15.53 -21.21
C LYS A 14 -18.27 16.55 -21.03
N LYS A 15 -17.67 16.62 -19.85
CA LYS A 15 -16.59 17.57 -19.55
C LYS A 15 -15.23 16.93 -19.75
N THR A 16 -15.07 15.69 -19.32
CA THR A 16 -13.81 14.95 -19.44
C THR A 16 -14.04 13.63 -20.17
N PRO A 17 -13.97 13.61 -21.50
CA PRO A 17 -14.25 12.40 -22.28
C PRO A 17 -13.15 11.36 -22.21
N VAL A 18 -11.92 11.76 -21.87
CA VAL A 18 -10.73 10.91 -21.81
C VAL A 18 -9.99 11.13 -20.50
N MET A 19 -9.55 10.07 -19.89
CA MET A 19 -8.61 10.05 -18.76
C MET A 19 -7.32 9.38 -19.23
N SER A 20 -6.17 10.01 -18.99
CA SER A 20 -4.87 9.45 -19.33
C SER A 20 -4.01 9.32 -18.08
N GLY A 21 -3.14 8.31 -18.06
CA GLY A 21 -2.19 8.07 -17.01
C GLY A 21 -0.82 7.71 -17.56
N GLU A 22 0.21 8.07 -16.79
CA GLU A 22 1.59 7.68 -17.06
C GLU A 22 2.24 7.18 -15.79
N ILE A 23 2.89 6.01 -15.86
CA ILE A 23 3.61 5.38 -14.74
C ILE A 23 5.05 5.18 -15.18
N LYS A 24 6.01 5.68 -14.39
CA LYS A 24 7.43 5.55 -14.63
C LYS A 24 8.09 4.71 -13.57
N PHE A 25 8.86 3.72 -14.02
CA PHE A 25 9.76 2.95 -13.19
C PHE A 25 11.20 3.34 -13.53
N SER A 26 11.96 3.76 -12.54
CA SER A 26 13.36 4.20 -12.75
C SER A 26 14.30 3.45 -11.85
N ASP A 27 15.33 2.89 -12.43
CA ASP A 27 16.49 2.34 -11.71
C ASP A 27 17.77 3.10 -12.07
N SER A 28 18.94 2.58 -11.66
CA SER A 28 20.24 3.18 -12.00
C SER A 28 20.57 3.14 -13.48
N LYS A 29 19.94 2.27 -14.28
CA LYS A 29 20.31 1.95 -15.68
C LYS A 29 19.28 2.41 -16.70
N SER A 30 17.99 2.38 -16.35
CA SER A 30 16.88 2.65 -17.28
C SER A 30 15.72 3.40 -16.66
N ILE A 31 14.84 3.87 -17.50
CA ILE A 31 13.51 4.37 -17.18
C ILE A 31 12.54 3.61 -18.09
N ASP A 32 11.60 2.92 -17.45
CA ASP A 32 10.50 2.23 -18.10
C ASP A 32 9.22 3.03 -17.89
N THR A 33 8.54 3.38 -18.95
CA THR A 33 7.32 4.19 -18.91
C THR A 33 6.17 3.40 -19.52
N TYR A 34 5.06 3.37 -18.82
CA TYR A 34 3.78 2.90 -19.31
C TYR A 34 2.77 4.03 -19.32
N SER A 35 2.21 4.33 -20.48
CA SER A 35 1.19 5.35 -20.67
C SER A 35 -0.08 4.72 -21.22
N PHE A 36 -1.22 5.17 -20.75
CA PHE A 36 -2.54 4.69 -21.20
C PHE A 36 -3.56 5.82 -21.27
N SER A 37 -4.55 5.64 -22.13
CA SER A 37 -5.73 6.50 -22.23
C SER A 37 -7.00 5.67 -22.12
N LEU A 38 -7.95 6.16 -21.33
CA LEU A 38 -9.23 5.53 -21.08
C LEU A 38 -10.35 6.44 -21.54
N SER A 39 -11.35 5.89 -22.24
CA SER A 39 -12.55 6.61 -22.64
C SER A 39 -13.80 5.85 -22.23
N ASN A 40 -14.90 6.59 -22.11
CA ASN A 40 -16.20 5.98 -21.86
C ASN A 40 -16.75 5.29 -23.11
N ALA A 41 -17.30 4.09 -22.92
CA ALA A 41 -18.03 3.35 -23.94
C ALA A 41 -19.41 2.90 -23.42
N THR A 42 -20.37 2.80 -24.35
CA THR A 42 -21.73 2.33 -24.06
C THR A 42 -21.72 0.85 -23.60
N PRO A 43 -22.50 0.44 -22.59
CA PRO A 43 -23.52 1.21 -21.88
C PRO A 43 -23.01 2.10 -20.74
N ASP A 44 -21.86 1.86 -20.14
CA ASP A 44 -21.18 2.64 -19.08
C ASP A 44 -19.93 1.89 -18.62
N ARG A 45 -18.91 1.92 -19.46
CA ARG A 45 -17.64 1.23 -19.22
C ARG A 45 -16.48 2.10 -19.63
N LEU A 46 -15.37 2.00 -18.92
CA LEU A 46 -14.10 2.50 -19.42
C LEU A 46 -13.49 1.45 -20.34
N ILE A 47 -12.99 1.92 -21.46
CA ILE A 47 -12.19 1.12 -22.41
C ILE A 47 -10.83 1.78 -22.59
N ILE A 48 -9.83 0.98 -22.78
CA ILE A 48 -8.48 1.43 -23.12
C ILE A 48 -8.51 1.82 -24.60
N THR A 49 -8.17 3.06 -24.91
CA THR A 49 -8.12 3.57 -26.27
C THR A 49 -6.72 3.70 -26.82
N GLU A 50 -5.74 3.81 -25.93
CA GLU A 50 -4.33 3.89 -26.28
C GLU A 50 -3.48 3.30 -25.16
N GLU A 51 -2.47 2.52 -25.53
CA GLU A 51 -1.44 2.03 -24.63
C GLU A 51 -0.08 2.16 -25.29
N ARG A 52 0.88 2.64 -24.53
CA ARG A 52 2.24 2.87 -25.01
C ARG A 52 3.26 2.48 -23.94
N ILE A 53 4.31 1.83 -24.35
CA ILE A 53 5.47 1.51 -23.53
C ILE A 53 6.72 2.18 -24.09
N VAL A 54 7.55 2.70 -23.19
CA VAL A 54 8.82 3.30 -23.54
C VAL A 54 9.88 2.73 -22.61
N TRP A 55 10.96 2.23 -23.17
CA TRP A 55 12.16 1.86 -22.44
C TRP A 55 13.29 2.79 -22.82
N HIS A 56 13.84 3.50 -21.86
CA HIS A 56 14.93 4.44 -22.08
C HIS A 56 16.14 4.09 -21.22
N ARG A 57 17.18 3.57 -21.85
CA ARG A 57 18.47 3.33 -21.19
C ARG A 57 19.16 4.66 -20.91
N LYS A 58 19.51 4.95 -19.64
CA LYS A 58 20.24 6.16 -19.25
C LYS A 58 21.55 6.29 -20.05
N GLY A 59 21.81 7.49 -20.59
CA GLY A 59 22.99 7.74 -21.45
C GLY A 59 22.83 7.34 -22.94
N LYS A 60 21.67 6.84 -23.36
CA LYS A 60 21.34 6.65 -24.79
C LYS A 60 20.46 7.77 -25.30
N VAL A 61 20.63 8.17 -26.58
CA VAL A 61 19.93 9.32 -27.17
C VAL A 61 18.48 8.97 -27.54
N LYS A 62 18.22 7.74 -27.98
CA LYS A 62 16.87 7.33 -28.41
C LYS A 62 16.28 6.27 -27.51
N PRO A 63 15.04 6.48 -27.00
CA PRO A 63 14.31 5.44 -26.33
C PRO A 63 13.81 4.38 -27.33
N TYR A 64 13.54 3.21 -26.82
CA TYR A 64 12.73 2.20 -27.50
C TYR A 64 11.27 2.43 -27.13
N GLU A 65 10.41 2.54 -28.13
CA GLU A 65 9.01 2.89 -27.96
C GLU A 65 8.14 1.97 -28.77
N VAL A 66 7.05 1.51 -28.19
CA VAL A 66 6.03 0.67 -28.84
C VAL A 66 4.64 1.09 -28.39
N THR A 67 3.74 1.27 -29.34
CA THR A 67 2.30 1.35 -29.10
C THR A 67 1.76 -0.07 -29.08
N LEU A 68 1.02 -0.42 -28.04
CA LEU A 68 0.35 -1.71 -27.92
C LEU A 68 -1.05 -1.58 -28.53
N GLU A 69 -1.53 -2.64 -29.17
CA GLU A 69 -2.90 -2.68 -29.67
C GLU A 69 -3.86 -3.01 -28.52
N PRO A 70 -4.73 -2.08 -28.11
CA PRO A 70 -5.57 -2.29 -26.93
C PRO A 70 -6.59 -3.41 -27.18
N VAL A 71 -6.77 -4.27 -26.17
CA VAL A 71 -7.79 -5.33 -26.16
C VAL A 71 -9.10 -4.81 -25.53
N PHE A 72 -9.47 -3.58 -25.80
CA PHE A 72 -10.68 -2.86 -25.38
C PHE A 72 -10.96 -2.84 -23.86
N LYS A 73 -10.97 -3.97 -23.14
CA LYS A 73 -11.34 -4.05 -21.72
C LYS A 73 -10.17 -4.28 -20.80
N GLU A 74 -9.15 -4.91 -21.31
CA GLU A 74 -7.97 -5.31 -20.55
C GLU A 74 -6.72 -4.70 -21.19
N SER A 75 -5.66 -4.53 -20.39
CA SER A 75 -4.38 -4.07 -20.89
C SER A 75 -3.73 -5.10 -21.80
N ALA A 76 -3.21 -4.68 -22.93
CA ALA A 76 -2.43 -5.54 -23.82
C ALA A 76 -1.07 -5.96 -23.23
N LEU A 77 -0.64 -5.40 -22.08
CA LEU A 77 0.61 -5.76 -21.41
C LEU A 77 0.68 -7.24 -21.05
N ALA A 78 -0.44 -7.80 -20.55
CA ALA A 78 -0.49 -9.18 -20.06
C ALA A 78 -0.29 -10.22 -21.17
N GLU A 79 -0.78 -9.92 -22.39
CA GLU A 79 -0.76 -10.82 -23.53
C GLU A 79 0.38 -10.52 -24.51
N SER A 80 1.13 -9.44 -24.28
CA SER A 80 2.21 -9.01 -25.16
C SER A 80 3.43 -9.91 -25.09
N ASP A 81 3.94 -10.32 -26.25
CA ASP A 81 5.23 -11.02 -26.34
C ASP A 81 6.45 -10.09 -26.25
N ASN A 82 6.25 -8.78 -26.25
CA ASN A 82 7.29 -7.78 -26.11
C ASN A 82 8.01 -7.88 -24.76
N PRO A 83 9.35 -8.02 -24.70
CA PRO A 83 10.08 -8.14 -23.44
C PRO A 83 9.92 -6.94 -22.50
N VAL A 84 9.82 -5.71 -23.04
CA VAL A 84 9.60 -4.50 -22.24
C VAL A 84 8.20 -4.49 -21.64
N ALA A 85 7.19 -4.89 -22.42
CA ALA A 85 5.82 -5.04 -21.92
C ALA A 85 5.73 -6.05 -20.78
N LYS A 86 6.38 -7.21 -20.92
CA LYS A 86 6.45 -8.25 -19.88
C LYS A 86 7.12 -7.71 -18.59
N THR A 87 8.19 -6.95 -18.72
CA THR A 87 8.88 -6.33 -17.58
C THR A 87 7.98 -5.31 -16.89
N ILE A 88 7.35 -4.41 -17.63
CA ILE A 88 6.41 -3.42 -17.08
C ILE A 88 5.20 -4.11 -16.41
N PHE A 89 4.64 -5.15 -17.04
CA PHE A 89 3.57 -5.93 -16.45
C PHE A 89 3.95 -6.56 -15.12
N GLN A 90 5.16 -7.13 -15.03
CA GLN A 90 5.68 -7.65 -13.77
C GLN A 90 5.82 -6.54 -12.72
N MET A 91 6.42 -5.40 -13.06
CA MET A 91 6.57 -4.27 -12.14
C MET A 91 5.22 -3.80 -11.59
N LEU A 92 4.22 -3.62 -12.47
CA LEU A 92 2.85 -3.25 -12.09
C LEU A 92 2.18 -4.32 -11.22
N SER A 93 2.42 -5.59 -11.51
CA SER A 93 1.86 -6.71 -10.75
C SER A 93 2.39 -6.77 -9.31
N TYR A 94 3.57 -6.23 -9.07
CA TYR A 94 4.19 -6.10 -7.74
C TYR A 94 3.90 -4.76 -7.05
N CYS A 95 3.05 -3.90 -7.63
CA CYS A 95 2.47 -2.74 -6.95
C CYS A 95 1.18 -3.18 -6.26
N LYS A 96 1.13 -3.11 -4.94
CA LYS A 96 0.00 -3.61 -4.15
C LYS A 96 -0.58 -2.51 -3.26
N VAL A 97 -1.90 -2.40 -3.30
CA VAL A 97 -2.66 -1.58 -2.35
C VAL A 97 -3.17 -2.46 -1.23
N TYR A 98 -2.94 -2.04 0.00
CA TYR A 98 -3.40 -2.75 1.20
C TYR A 98 -4.39 -1.88 1.97
N GLN A 99 -5.50 -2.48 2.34
CA GLN A 99 -6.58 -1.82 3.09
C GLN A 99 -7.03 -2.74 4.22
N PHE A 100 -6.63 -2.43 5.45
CA PHE A 100 -6.98 -3.20 6.65
C PHE A 100 -8.07 -2.49 7.48
N HIS A 101 -8.93 -1.71 6.81
CA HIS A 101 -9.97 -0.92 7.51
C HIS A 101 -11.08 -1.77 8.11
N ASP A 102 -11.46 -2.86 7.45
CA ASP A 102 -12.51 -3.74 7.95
C ASP A 102 -11.95 -4.73 8.98
N SER A 103 -11.96 -4.29 10.24
CA SER A 103 -11.63 -5.07 11.43
C SER A 103 -12.88 -5.61 12.15
N SER A 104 -14.06 -5.52 11.54
CA SER A 104 -15.30 -6.05 12.10
C SER A 104 -15.22 -7.56 12.33
N VAL A 105 -16.17 -8.11 13.08
CA VAL A 105 -16.26 -9.54 13.38
C VAL A 105 -16.30 -10.39 12.10
N GLU A 106 -16.95 -9.89 11.05
CA GLU A 106 -17.05 -10.57 9.75
C GLU A 106 -15.97 -10.11 8.77
N GLY A 107 -15.11 -9.18 9.19
CA GLY A 107 -14.05 -8.62 8.36
C GLY A 107 -12.96 -9.63 7.98
N PRO A 108 -12.24 -9.35 6.88
CA PRO A 108 -11.27 -10.28 6.29
C PRO A 108 -10.16 -10.73 7.25
N LEU A 109 -9.72 -9.85 8.16
CA LEU A 109 -8.64 -10.14 9.12
C LEU A 109 -8.99 -11.21 10.16
N ARG A 110 -10.29 -11.45 10.38
CA ARG A 110 -10.80 -12.38 11.40
C ARG A 110 -11.31 -13.69 10.82
N GLN A 111 -11.34 -13.82 9.50
CA GLN A 111 -11.89 -14.97 8.82
C GLN A 111 -10.96 -16.18 8.84
N VAL A 112 -11.60 -17.34 8.74
CA VAL A 112 -10.92 -18.61 8.48
C VAL A 112 -10.52 -18.65 7.01
N CYS A 113 -9.30 -19.10 6.72
CA CYS A 113 -8.83 -19.23 5.35
C CYS A 113 -8.25 -20.63 5.06
N PRO A 114 -8.14 -21.03 3.79
CA PRO A 114 -7.43 -22.25 3.42
C PRO A 114 -5.95 -22.18 3.83
N VAL A 115 -5.39 -23.33 4.21
CA VAL A 115 -3.95 -23.48 4.52
C VAL A 115 -3.10 -23.38 3.26
N GLU A 116 -3.65 -23.74 2.11
CA GLU A 116 -2.97 -23.66 0.80
C GLU A 116 -2.63 -22.20 0.50
N THR A 117 -1.42 -21.84 0.76
CA THR A 117 -0.96 -20.48 0.84
C THR A 117 -0.48 -19.93 -0.49
N THR A 118 -0.82 -18.72 -0.68
CA THR A 118 -0.08 -17.77 -1.52
C THR A 118 1.19 -17.31 -0.77
N ASN A 119 2.28 -17.11 -1.51
CA ASN A 119 3.57 -16.64 -0.98
C ASN A 119 3.54 -15.13 -0.63
N TYR A 120 2.37 -14.53 -0.51
CA TYR A 120 2.16 -13.10 -0.25
C TYR A 120 0.91 -12.86 0.57
N LEU A 121 0.91 -11.78 1.32
CA LEU A 121 -0.28 -11.31 2.04
C LEU A 121 -1.27 -10.68 1.06
N GLN A 122 -2.54 -11.06 1.15
CA GLN A 122 -3.60 -10.48 0.34
C GLN A 122 -3.95 -9.05 0.78
N SER A 123 -4.44 -8.23 -0.16
CA SER A 123 -4.67 -6.79 0.04
C SER A 123 -5.57 -6.43 1.22
N HIS A 124 -6.52 -7.29 1.57
CA HIS A 124 -7.42 -7.10 2.72
C HIS A 124 -7.06 -8.00 3.92
N GLY A 125 -5.96 -8.76 3.84
CA GLY A 125 -5.52 -9.66 4.90
C GLY A 125 -6.34 -10.94 5.06
N ASN A 126 -7.14 -11.32 4.06
CA ASN A 126 -7.99 -12.52 4.10
C ASN A 126 -7.22 -13.81 4.42
N ASN A 127 -5.93 -13.86 4.10
CA ASN A 127 -5.07 -15.01 4.35
C ASN A 127 -4.06 -14.78 5.47
N LEU A 128 -4.29 -13.82 6.37
CA LEU A 128 -3.36 -13.46 7.44
C LEU A 128 -2.88 -14.68 8.26
N PRO A 129 -3.74 -15.58 8.77
CA PRO A 129 -3.26 -16.73 9.56
C PRO A 129 -2.46 -17.72 8.73
N SER A 130 -2.81 -17.92 7.47
CA SER A 130 -2.12 -18.79 6.52
C SER A 130 -0.74 -18.23 6.17
N PHE A 131 -0.63 -16.92 5.95
CA PHE A 131 0.64 -16.27 5.66
C PHE A 131 1.56 -16.22 6.88
N LEU A 132 1.04 -15.99 8.09
CA LEU A 132 1.80 -16.12 9.32
C LEU A 132 2.35 -17.54 9.52
N LEU A 133 1.55 -18.57 9.23
CA LEU A 133 2.01 -19.97 9.24
C LEU A 133 3.15 -20.19 8.24
N PHE A 134 2.99 -19.70 7.01
CA PHE A 134 4.03 -19.77 5.98
C PHE A 134 5.33 -19.08 6.44
N LEU A 135 5.24 -17.89 7.06
CA LEU A 135 6.40 -17.19 7.60
C LEU A 135 7.06 -17.95 8.75
N ARG A 136 6.27 -18.53 9.66
CA ARG A 136 6.77 -19.35 10.76
C ARG A 136 7.59 -20.55 10.24
N ASP A 137 7.07 -21.24 9.23
CA ASP A 137 7.62 -22.49 8.72
C ASP A 137 8.82 -22.27 7.78
N ASN A 138 8.90 -21.11 7.08
CA ASN A 138 9.94 -20.84 6.07
C ASN A 138 10.87 -19.68 6.42
N TYR A 139 10.44 -18.73 7.28
CA TYR A 139 11.14 -17.49 7.57
C TYR A 139 11.05 -17.13 9.06
N ILE A 140 11.51 -18.02 9.90
CA ILE A 140 11.35 -17.94 11.36
C ILE A 140 11.85 -16.62 11.98
N ASN A 141 12.90 -16.02 11.43
CA ASN A 141 13.42 -14.75 11.93
C ASN A 141 12.43 -13.59 11.70
N SER A 142 11.79 -13.53 10.52
CA SER A 142 10.74 -12.55 10.23
C SER A 142 9.50 -12.79 11.09
N TYR A 143 9.10 -14.06 11.25
CA TYR A 143 7.99 -14.42 12.14
C TYR A 143 8.25 -13.97 13.58
N ASN A 144 9.42 -14.26 14.14
CA ASN A 144 9.78 -13.87 15.50
C ASN A 144 9.78 -12.33 15.66
N ARG A 145 10.30 -11.59 14.68
CA ARG A 145 10.20 -10.12 14.68
C ARG A 145 8.75 -9.63 14.73
N ILE A 146 7.87 -10.22 13.93
CA ILE A 146 6.44 -9.89 13.97
C ILE A 146 5.86 -10.14 15.36
N VAL A 147 6.15 -11.30 15.94
CA VAL A 147 5.70 -11.66 17.30
C VAL A 147 6.21 -10.66 18.34
N ASP A 148 7.47 -10.24 18.26
CA ASP A 148 8.05 -9.29 19.21
C ASP A 148 7.39 -7.91 19.11
N TYR A 149 7.20 -7.37 17.89
CA TYR A 149 6.47 -6.11 17.70
C TYR A 149 5.01 -6.18 18.19
N VAL A 150 4.34 -7.33 17.98
CA VAL A 150 2.99 -7.53 18.51
C VAL A 150 2.97 -7.57 20.04
N ARG A 151 3.96 -8.19 20.69
CA ARG A 151 4.09 -8.20 22.16
C ARG A 151 4.27 -6.80 22.73
N ASP A 152 5.03 -5.96 22.06
CA ASP A 152 5.27 -4.58 22.52
C ASP A 152 3.98 -3.74 22.52
N VAL A 153 3.06 -4.00 21.55
CA VAL A 153 1.80 -3.25 21.42
C VAL A 153 0.64 -3.93 22.16
N VAL A 154 0.67 -5.25 22.31
CA VAL A 154 -0.36 -6.07 22.96
C VAL A 154 0.29 -6.84 24.11
N PRO A 155 0.47 -6.25 25.31
CA PRO A 155 1.29 -6.82 26.38
C PRO A 155 0.87 -8.22 26.89
N GLN A 156 -0.41 -8.57 26.75
CA GLN A 156 -0.93 -9.90 27.09
C GLN A 156 -0.62 -10.96 26.04
N PHE A 157 -0.25 -10.58 24.83
CA PHE A 157 0.03 -11.50 23.74
C PHE A 157 1.34 -12.25 23.97
N GLN A 158 1.30 -13.58 23.92
CA GLN A 158 2.48 -14.44 24.02
C GLN A 158 2.98 -14.87 22.65
N ASP A 159 2.11 -15.49 21.84
CA ASP A 159 2.44 -15.98 20.51
C ASP A 159 1.15 -16.32 19.73
N PHE A 160 1.28 -16.48 18.43
CA PHE A 160 0.18 -17.02 17.62
C PHE A 160 0.07 -18.53 17.79
N TYR A 161 -1.16 -19.04 17.77
CA TYR A 161 -1.44 -20.46 17.70
C TYR A 161 -1.95 -20.83 16.32
N LEU A 162 -1.04 -21.27 15.45
CA LEU A 162 -1.24 -21.48 14.02
C LEU A 162 -1.33 -22.97 13.68
N GLU A 163 -2.22 -23.71 14.34
CA GLU A 163 -2.46 -25.11 14.07
C GLU A 163 -3.67 -25.25 13.14
N PRO A 164 -3.50 -25.81 11.91
CA PRO A 164 -4.57 -26.05 11.00
C PRO A 164 -5.60 -27.05 11.53
N ASN A 165 -6.86 -26.82 11.17
CA ASN A 165 -7.91 -27.81 11.30
C ASN A 165 -8.27 -28.31 9.89
N ASN A 166 -7.78 -29.49 9.52
CA ASN A 166 -7.83 -30.04 8.17
C ASN A 166 -7.20 -29.08 7.13
N ARG A 167 -8.00 -28.54 6.21
CA ARG A 167 -7.57 -27.63 5.14
C ARG A 167 -7.72 -26.17 5.48
N PHE A 168 -8.13 -25.83 6.71
CA PHE A 168 -8.43 -24.45 7.09
C PHE A 168 -7.62 -24.03 8.32
N ILE A 169 -7.34 -22.75 8.41
CA ILE A 169 -6.67 -22.14 9.53
C ILE A 169 -7.37 -20.84 9.93
N SER A 170 -7.41 -20.57 11.23
CA SER A 170 -7.90 -19.32 11.79
C SER A 170 -6.82 -18.66 12.65
N LEU A 171 -6.85 -17.36 12.78
CA LEU A 171 -5.96 -16.63 13.67
C LEU A 171 -6.37 -16.91 15.12
N ARG A 172 -5.51 -17.61 15.83
CA ARG A 172 -5.62 -17.84 17.28
C ARG A 172 -4.32 -17.43 17.96
N TRP A 173 -4.38 -17.16 19.23
CA TRP A 173 -3.23 -16.69 19.98
C TRP A 173 -3.25 -17.18 21.43
N MET A 174 -2.08 -17.10 22.06
CA MET A 174 -1.85 -17.47 23.46
C MET A 174 -1.60 -16.21 24.27
N ASP A 175 -2.15 -16.18 25.48
CA ASP A 175 -1.97 -15.11 26.46
C ASP A 175 -0.90 -15.50 27.48
N ASN A 176 -0.08 -14.55 27.92
CA ASN A 176 0.98 -14.75 28.88
C ASN A 176 0.48 -15.27 30.24
N SER A 177 -0.76 -14.92 30.61
CA SER A 177 -1.37 -15.29 31.89
C SER A 177 -2.22 -16.55 31.84
N ALA A 178 -2.56 -17.04 30.64
CA ALA A 178 -3.48 -18.16 30.42
C ALA A 178 -2.97 -19.09 29.31
N THR A 179 -1.80 -19.70 29.53
CA THR A 179 -1.07 -20.49 28.51
C THR A 179 -1.85 -21.71 28.00
N ASP A 180 -2.81 -22.23 28.78
CA ASP A 180 -3.64 -23.39 28.41
C ASP A 180 -4.87 -23.01 27.59
N TYR A 181 -5.20 -21.71 27.50
CA TYR A 181 -6.33 -21.23 26.72
C TYR A 181 -5.89 -20.69 25.37
N ARG A 182 -6.69 -20.93 24.35
CA ARG A 182 -6.45 -20.44 22.97
C ARG A 182 -7.51 -19.41 22.62
N PHE A 183 -7.07 -18.16 22.57
CA PHE A 183 -7.92 -17.03 22.20
C PHE A 183 -8.11 -17.00 20.68
N ASN A 184 -9.27 -16.54 20.24
CA ASN A 184 -9.58 -16.35 18.84
C ASN A 184 -9.31 -14.91 18.40
N ALA A 185 -9.27 -14.67 17.09
CA ALA A 185 -9.11 -13.33 16.51
C ALA A 185 -10.15 -12.31 17.01
N TYR A 186 -11.36 -12.77 17.35
CA TYR A 186 -12.43 -11.92 17.89
C TYR A 186 -12.13 -11.25 19.22
N GLN A 187 -11.15 -11.76 19.94
CA GLN A 187 -10.74 -11.25 21.25
C GLN A 187 -9.62 -10.21 21.17
N PHE A 188 -9.08 -9.96 19.98
CA PHE A 188 -8.27 -8.79 19.72
C PHE A 188 -9.15 -7.54 19.57
N SER A 189 -8.65 -6.39 20.03
CA SER A 189 -9.21 -5.10 19.66
C SER A 189 -9.04 -4.86 18.15
N ASP A 190 -9.81 -3.92 17.59
CA ASP A 190 -9.69 -3.56 16.18
C ASP A 190 -8.32 -2.98 15.85
N GLY A 191 -7.77 -2.16 16.73
CA GLY A 191 -6.41 -1.64 16.57
C GLY A 191 -5.35 -2.76 16.63
N SER A 192 -5.50 -3.72 17.56
CA SER A 192 -4.54 -4.83 17.68
C SER A 192 -4.50 -5.70 16.43
N ILE A 193 -5.65 -6.08 15.87
CA ILE A 193 -5.67 -6.93 14.66
C ILE A 193 -5.15 -6.20 13.42
N ARG A 194 -5.41 -4.90 13.29
CA ARG A 194 -4.82 -4.06 12.24
C ARG A 194 -3.31 -3.97 12.40
N PHE A 195 -2.83 -3.73 13.61
CA PHE A 195 -1.39 -3.70 13.88
C PHE A 195 -0.71 -5.02 13.52
N ILE A 196 -1.32 -6.17 13.86
CA ILE A 196 -0.83 -7.51 13.47
C ILE A 196 -0.72 -7.63 11.94
N ALA A 197 -1.73 -7.19 11.20
CA ALA A 197 -1.71 -7.24 9.74
C ALA A 197 -0.62 -6.32 9.15
N LEU A 198 -0.46 -5.10 9.68
CA LEU A 198 0.59 -4.16 9.28
C LEU A 198 1.99 -4.70 9.62
N ALA A 199 2.19 -5.24 10.82
CA ALA A 199 3.46 -5.86 11.20
C ALA A 199 3.80 -7.05 10.29
N THR A 200 2.80 -7.88 9.97
CA THR A 200 2.97 -9.00 9.04
C THR A 200 3.35 -8.53 7.64
N LEU A 201 2.76 -7.44 7.16
CA LEU A 201 3.05 -6.85 5.86
C LEU A 201 4.45 -6.22 5.80
N LEU A 202 4.83 -5.46 6.83
CA LEU A 202 6.03 -4.62 6.80
C LEU A 202 7.30 -5.37 7.25
N LEU A 203 7.17 -6.42 8.08
CA LEU A 203 8.29 -7.21 8.60
C LEU A 203 8.49 -8.55 7.88
N GLN A 204 7.73 -8.81 6.81
CA GLN A 204 7.94 -10.00 5.99
C GLN A 204 9.32 -9.97 5.32
N PRO A 205 9.87 -11.13 4.93
CA PRO A 205 11.18 -11.15 4.24
C PRO A 205 11.11 -10.45 2.89
N PRO A 206 12.20 -9.79 2.43
CA PRO A 206 12.22 -9.03 1.18
C PRO A 206 11.77 -9.84 -0.05
N GLN A 207 11.99 -11.16 -0.04
CA GLN A 207 11.63 -12.05 -1.16
C GLN A 207 10.13 -12.21 -1.35
N THR A 208 9.33 -11.95 -0.33
CA THR A 208 7.86 -12.02 -0.37
C THR A 208 7.19 -10.65 -0.44
N MET A 209 8.00 -9.58 -0.25
CA MET A 209 7.51 -8.21 -0.18
C MET A 209 7.20 -7.67 -1.60
N PRO A 210 6.08 -6.97 -1.80
CA PRO A 210 5.82 -6.22 -3.03
C PRO A 210 6.85 -5.12 -3.23
N ASN A 211 7.15 -4.77 -4.49
CA ASN A 211 8.09 -3.69 -4.81
C ASN A 211 7.53 -2.31 -4.43
N VAL A 212 6.22 -2.16 -4.52
CA VAL A 212 5.51 -0.94 -4.12
C VAL A 212 4.33 -1.34 -3.22
N ILE A 213 4.29 -0.77 -2.04
CA ILE A 213 3.22 -0.94 -1.05
C ILE A 213 2.51 0.39 -0.90
N ILE A 214 1.21 0.39 -1.13
CA ILE A 214 0.34 1.55 -0.94
C ILE A 214 -0.57 1.27 0.25
N LEU A 215 -0.54 2.16 1.24
CA LEU A 215 -1.34 2.10 2.46
C LEU A 215 -2.23 3.33 2.57
N ASP A 216 -3.48 3.11 2.93
CA ASP A 216 -4.46 4.16 3.17
C ASP A 216 -4.80 4.20 4.65
N GLU A 217 -4.55 5.34 5.31
CA GLU A 217 -4.75 5.57 6.76
C GLU A 217 -4.35 4.37 7.64
N PRO A 218 -3.09 3.88 7.57
CA PRO A 218 -2.69 2.67 8.29
C PRO A 218 -2.72 2.84 9.81
N GLU A 219 -2.66 4.05 10.31
CA GLU A 219 -2.69 4.39 11.73
C GLU A 219 -4.10 4.41 12.34
N LEU A 220 -5.14 4.29 11.53
CA LEU A 220 -6.52 4.42 11.99
C LEU A 220 -6.86 3.42 13.10
N GLY A 221 -7.23 3.94 14.29
CA GLY A 221 -7.59 3.15 15.46
C GLY A 221 -6.40 2.54 16.22
N LEU A 222 -5.18 2.92 15.88
CA LEU A 222 -4.00 2.54 16.64
C LEU A 222 -3.77 3.48 17.85
N HIS A 223 -3.24 2.92 18.92
CA HIS A 223 -2.75 3.72 20.04
C HIS A 223 -1.48 4.50 19.63
N PRO A 224 -1.19 5.71 20.17
CA PRO A 224 0.01 6.48 19.82
C PRO A 224 1.32 5.68 19.85
N TYR A 225 1.51 4.83 20.86
CA TYR A 225 2.67 3.94 20.92
C TYR A 225 2.74 2.99 19.72
N ALA A 226 1.61 2.44 19.28
CA ALA A 226 1.56 1.57 18.10
C ALA A 226 1.85 2.35 16.80
N ILE A 227 1.52 3.65 16.73
CA ILE A 227 1.89 4.52 15.59
C ILE A 227 3.41 4.70 15.54
N THR A 228 4.08 4.89 16.68
CA THR A 228 5.55 4.91 16.73
C THR A 228 6.16 3.61 16.20
N GLN A 229 5.66 2.46 16.65
CA GLN A 229 6.12 1.15 16.16
C GLN A 229 5.84 0.98 14.65
N LEU A 230 4.69 1.44 14.18
CA LEU A 230 4.34 1.43 12.76
C LEU A 230 5.34 2.26 11.93
N ALA A 231 5.68 3.46 12.40
CA ALA A 231 6.65 4.32 11.70
C ALA A 231 8.04 3.66 11.59
N GLU A 232 8.50 2.98 12.64
CA GLU A 232 9.76 2.22 12.61
C GLU A 232 9.70 1.06 11.60
N MET A 233 8.61 0.30 11.57
CA MET A 233 8.42 -0.77 10.60
C MET A 233 8.37 -0.25 9.15
N ILE A 234 7.75 0.91 8.93
CA ILE A 234 7.71 1.57 7.60
C ILE A 234 9.11 1.95 7.15
N LYS A 235 9.91 2.57 8.02
CA LYS A 235 11.30 2.96 7.70
C LYS A 235 12.15 1.73 7.36
N ASP A 236 12.03 0.66 8.11
CA ASP A 236 12.75 -0.59 7.84
C ASP A 236 12.31 -1.23 6.51
N ALA A 237 11.02 -1.35 6.27
CA ALA A 237 10.48 -1.89 5.03
C ALA A 237 10.85 -1.04 3.79
N SER A 238 11.01 0.29 3.98
CA SER A 238 11.37 1.22 2.89
C SER A 238 12.77 0.98 2.30
N ILE A 239 13.63 0.23 3.00
CA ILE A 239 14.93 -0.21 2.48
C ILE A 239 14.76 -1.23 1.33
N HIS A 240 13.64 -1.95 1.32
CA HIS A 240 13.39 -3.06 0.41
C HIS A 240 12.27 -2.81 -0.60
N ALA A 241 11.34 -1.89 -0.29
CA ALA A 241 10.18 -1.57 -1.12
C ALA A 241 9.91 -0.06 -1.10
N GLN A 242 9.30 0.46 -2.15
CA GLN A 242 8.73 1.80 -2.11
C GLN A 242 7.42 1.77 -1.32
N ILE A 243 7.31 2.60 -0.28
CA ILE A 243 6.09 2.68 0.54
C ILE A 243 5.43 4.02 0.29
N ILE A 244 4.17 4.01 -0.08
CA ILE A 244 3.34 5.19 -0.30
C ILE A 244 2.20 5.13 0.71
N ILE A 245 2.06 6.18 1.50
CA ILE A 245 1.05 6.25 2.56
C ILE A 245 0.17 7.48 2.35
N ALA A 246 -1.14 7.28 2.28
CA ALA A 246 -2.10 8.34 2.42
C ALA A 246 -2.49 8.42 3.90
N THR A 247 -2.31 9.59 4.52
CA THR A 247 -2.62 9.78 5.94
C THR A 247 -3.06 11.20 6.24
N GLN A 248 -3.87 11.34 7.28
CA GLN A 248 -4.23 12.62 7.91
C GLN A 248 -3.74 12.68 9.37
N SER A 249 -2.90 11.73 9.79
CA SER A 249 -2.38 11.65 11.14
C SER A 249 -1.15 12.52 11.34
N LYS A 250 -1.26 13.51 12.20
CA LYS A 250 -0.14 14.34 12.65
C LYS A 250 0.92 13.50 13.36
N ASP A 251 0.47 12.57 14.21
CA ASP A 251 1.38 11.69 14.96
C ASP A 251 2.23 10.84 14.01
N LEU A 252 1.64 10.33 12.92
CA LEU A 252 2.38 9.53 11.95
C LEU A 252 3.34 10.40 11.12
N VAL A 253 2.88 11.57 10.66
CA VAL A 253 3.67 12.48 9.83
C VAL A 253 4.94 12.96 10.54
N ASP A 254 4.87 13.24 11.85
CA ASP A 254 6.02 13.72 12.64
C ASP A 254 7.14 12.67 12.82
N HIS A 255 6.91 11.43 12.43
CA HIS A 255 7.96 10.40 12.41
C HIS A 255 8.81 10.41 11.14
N PHE A 256 8.46 11.20 10.11
CA PHE A 256 9.16 11.22 8.83
C PHE A 256 9.79 12.58 8.54
N ASP A 257 10.89 12.56 7.78
CA ASP A 257 11.51 13.77 7.30
C ASP A 257 10.62 14.46 6.27
N ILE A 258 10.73 15.79 6.19
CA ILE A 258 9.89 16.60 5.30
C ILE A 258 10.07 16.22 3.82
N ASP A 259 11.25 15.75 3.44
CA ASP A 259 11.55 15.23 2.10
C ASP A 259 10.74 13.97 1.72
N ASN A 260 10.13 13.32 2.71
CA ASN A 260 9.25 12.16 2.47
C ASN A 260 7.77 12.57 2.37
N ILE A 261 7.46 13.86 2.49
CA ILE A 261 6.08 14.35 2.53
C ILE A 261 5.69 14.97 1.19
N SER A 262 4.49 14.60 0.74
CA SER A 262 3.81 15.26 -0.37
C SER A 262 2.45 15.76 0.08
N VAL A 263 2.17 17.02 -0.16
CA VAL A 263 0.89 17.65 0.18
C VAL A 263 -0.05 17.59 -1.01
N ILE A 264 -1.28 17.18 -0.75
CA ILE A 264 -2.32 17.07 -1.77
C ILE A 264 -3.39 18.12 -1.50
N GLU A 265 -3.63 18.98 -2.48
CA GLU A 265 -4.59 20.06 -2.41
C GLU A 265 -5.50 20.09 -3.65
N MET A 266 -6.64 20.73 -3.52
CA MET A 266 -7.51 21.02 -4.66
C MET A 266 -7.28 22.46 -5.09
N ASP A 267 -6.84 22.66 -6.33
CA ASP A 267 -6.78 23.97 -6.95
C ASP A 267 -8.22 24.52 -7.14
N LYS A 268 -8.49 25.71 -6.60
CA LYS A 268 -9.84 26.31 -6.61
C LYS A 268 -10.31 26.78 -7.97
N GLU A 269 -9.39 27.15 -8.85
CA GLU A 269 -9.74 27.69 -10.17
C GLU A 269 -10.01 26.55 -11.15
N THR A 270 -9.13 25.57 -11.18
CA THR A 270 -9.21 24.43 -12.09
C THR A 270 -10.03 23.27 -11.54
N GLN A 271 -10.29 23.25 -10.23
CA GLN A 271 -10.92 22.13 -9.50
C GLN A 271 -10.16 20.81 -9.70
N SER A 272 -8.85 20.91 -9.93
CA SER A 272 -7.97 19.76 -10.10
C SER A 272 -7.16 19.52 -8.84
N THR A 273 -6.76 18.28 -8.62
CA THR A 273 -5.85 17.91 -7.53
C THR A 273 -4.43 18.28 -7.92
N THR A 274 -3.73 18.97 -7.03
CA THR A 274 -2.29 19.25 -7.13
C THR A 274 -1.54 18.46 -6.08
N VAL A 275 -0.34 18.03 -6.43
CA VAL A 275 0.58 17.32 -5.53
C VAL A 275 1.86 18.11 -5.45
N THR A 276 2.20 18.58 -4.24
CA THR A 276 3.42 19.33 -3.97
C THR A 276 4.34 18.48 -3.09
N HIS A 277 5.49 18.11 -3.60
CA HIS A 277 6.52 17.43 -2.84
C HIS A 277 7.32 18.45 -2.04
N LEU A 278 7.46 18.24 -0.73
CA LEU A 278 8.17 19.14 0.15
C LEU A 278 9.68 18.84 0.14
N SER A 279 10.50 19.79 0.54
CA SER A 279 11.96 19.60 0.65
C SER A 279 12.53 20.31 1.88
N ASP A 280 13.53 19.68 2.51
CA ASP A 280 14.25 20.28 3.64
C ASP A 280 14.90 21.62 3.25
N GLU A 281 15.41 21.76 2.03
CA GLU A 281 16.03 23.00 1.52
C GLU A 281 15.08 24.18 1.63
N GLU A 282 13.78 23.99 1.38
CA GLU A 282 12.77 25.05 1.43
C GLU A 282 12.33 25.37 2.87
N TYR A 283 12.24 24.33 3.74
CA TYR A 283 11.63 24.48 5.07
C TYR A 283 12.60 24.38 6.23
N HIS A 284 13.92 24.24 6.03
CA HIS A 284 14.91 24.00 7.09
C HIS A 284 14.90 25.04 8.22
N LEU A 285 14.63 26.33 7.94
CA LEU A 285 14.53 27.37 8.96
C LEU A 285 13.30 27.20 9.85
N TRP A 286 12.23 26.68 9.29
CA TRP A 286 11.00 26.40 10.02
C TRP A 286 11.14 25.15 10.89
N LEU A 287 11.78 24.10 10.36
CA LEU A 287 12.01 22.82 11.05
C LEU A 287 12.94 22.95 12.27
N GLN A 288 13.71 24.04 12.38
CA GLN A 288 14.46 24.36 13.60
C GLN A 288 13.55 24.72 14.80
N LYS A 289 12.28 25.05 14.57
CA LYS A 289 11.35 25.56 15.58
C LYS A 289 10.05 24.79 15.68
N TYR A 290 9.68 24.09 14.62
CA TYR A 290 8.39 23.43 14.48
C TYR A 290 8.54 22.04 13.90
N THR A 291 7.66 21.12 14.30
CA THR A 291 7.52 19.82 13.65
C THR A 291 6.79 19.94 12.31
N VAL A 292 6.79 18.89 11.49
CA VAL A 292 6.06 18.89 10.21
C VAL A 292 4.56 19.08 10.43
N SER A 293 4.00 18.45 11.46
CA SER A 293 2.57 18.59 11.80
C SER A 293 2.22 20.00 12.26
N GLU A 294 3.12 20.70 12.98
CA GLU A 294 2.92 22.10 13.38
C GLU A 294 2.98 23.05 12.17
N LEU A 295 3.83 22.77 11.17
CA LEU A 295 3.85 23.50 9.91
C LEU A 295 2.56 23.32 9.14
N TRP A 296 2.03 22.11 9.13
CA TRP A 296 0.72 21.81 8.56
C TRP A 296 -0.40 22.57 9.29
N ASP A 297 -0.42 22.54 10.63
CA ASP A 297 -1.39 23.28 11.43
C ASP A 297 -1.37 24.78 11.20
N LYS A 298 -0.21 25.34 10.92
CA LYS A 298 -0.06 26.75 10.59
C LYS A 298 -0.35 27.08 9.12
N ASN A 299 -0.65 26.06 8.32
CA ASN A 299 -0.83 26.15 6.88
C ASN A 299 0.39 26.73 6.14
N ILE A 300 1.59 26.43 6.66
CA ILE A 300 2.86 26.88 6.04
C ILE A 300 3.18 25.97 4.86
N ILE A 301 2.90 24.66 5.00
CA ILE A 301 3.14 23.66 3.95
C ILE A 301 1.89 23.36 3.12
N GLY A 302 0.75 24.02 3.35
CA GLY A 302 -0.52 23.76 2.68
C GLY A 302 -1.26 22.54 3.26
N GLY A 303 -2.22 21.99 2.48
CA GLY A 303 -2.98 20.78 2.82
C GLY A 303 -4.14 20.98 3.78
N ARG A 304 -4.51 22.21 4.13
CA ARG A 304 -5.73 22.48 4.89
C ARG A 304 -6.96 22.51 3.98
N PRO A 305 -8.09 21.93 4.43
CA PRO A 305 -9.38 22.14 3.77
C PRO A 305 -9.68 23.65 3.74
N VAL A 306 -9.99 24.19 2.58
CA VAL A 306 -10.24 25.64 2.36
C VAL A 306 -11.70 25.84 1.93
#